data_300dcbdf33219e6cb2f6409b7385fbd2
#
_entry.id   300dcbdf33219e6cb2f6409b7385fbd2
#
_cell.length_a   1.000
_cell.length_b   1.000
_cell.length_c   1.000
_cell.angle_alpha   90.00
_cell.angle_beta   90.00
_cell.angle_gamma   90.00
#
_symmetry.space_group_name_H-M   'P 1'
#
loop_
_entity.id
_entity.type
_entity.pdbx_description
1 polymer ?
#
loop_
_entity_poly.entity_id
_entity_poly.type
_entity_poly.pdbx_seq_one_letter_code
_entity_poly.pdbx_strand_id
1 'polypeptide(L)'
;MTLALHTPGLKDMAYRQRLLSDPETMAYNRGRDFGGAPGYHPETGCIDFPREDWRYWRQVWLLNEPQFFSALLYDEDADCPVGEVTYYFDGEADAHIAGILIEHRHRGKGLCAEGLRLLIEHAFAREDIHVLRAEIPGDNPPALKGYRRAGFHDFGCRDGVHALIFTREDYEK
;
A
#
# COMPACT_ATOMS: atom_id res chain seq x y z
N MET A 1 -10.02 -9.57 -15.80
CA MET A 1 -9.38 -8.45 -15.09
C MET A 1 -7.91 -8.79 -14.97
N THR A 2 -7.10 -8.03 -15.66
CA THR A 2 -5.64 -8.17 -15.67
C THR A 2 -5.05 -6.97 -14.93
N LEU A 3 -4.41 -7.22 -13.78
CA LEU A 3 -3.77 -6.15 -12.99
C LEU A 3 -2.33 -5.94 -13.44
N ALA A 4 -1.91 -4.67 -13.49
CA ALA A 4 -0.54 -4.26 -13.71
C ALA A 4 -0.14 -3.13 -12.75
N LEU A 5 1.17 -2.99 -12.53
CA LEU A 5 1.74 -1.83 -11.86
C LEU A 5 1.96 -0.71 -12.88
N HIS A 6 1.35 0.42 -12.64
CA HIS A 6 1.47 1.59 -13.51
C HIS A 6 2.21 2.71 -12.80
N THR A 7 3.35 3.13 -13.35
CA THR A 7 4.12 4.26 -12.82
C THR A 7 3.32 5.54 -12.98
N PRO A 8 2.92 6.22 -11.89
CA PRO A 8 2.03 7.38 -12.00
C PRO A 8 2.75 8.59 -12.61
N GLY A 9 2.13 9.19 -13.62
CA GLY A 9 2.46 10.52 -14.10
C GLY A 9 1.88 11.60 -13.19
N LEU A 10 2.23 12.88 -13.45
CA LEU A 10 1.72 13.98 -12.63
C LEU A 10 0.18 14.09 -12.66
N LYS A 11 -0.44 13.74 -13.78
CA LYS A 11 -1.91 13.75 -13.93
C LYS A 11 -2.59 12.67 -13.07
N ASP A 12 -1.91 11.56 -12.85
CA ASP A 12 -2.43 10.42 -12.09
C ASP A 12 -2.48 10.71 -10.59
N MET A 13 -1.77 11.76 -10.13
CA MET A 13 -1.88 12.23 -8.74
C MET A 13 -3.31 12.67 -8.40
N ALA A 14 -4.12 13.06 -9.39
CA ALA A 14 -5.54 13.36 -9.18
C ALA A 14 -6.33 12.10 -8.74
N TYR A 15 -5.96 10.91 -9.23
CA TYR A 15 -6.54 9.67 -8.75
C TYR A 15 -6.16 9.41 -7.29
N ARG A 16 -4.89 9.56 -6.93
CA ARG A 16 -4.43 9.42 -5.55
C ARG A 16 -5.13 10.39 -4.61
N GLN A 17 -5.29 11.65 -5.02
CA GLN A 17 -6.05 12.63 -4.25
C GLN A 17 -7.49 12.16 -3.98
N ARG A 18 -8.18 11.60 -4.99
CA ARG A 18 -9.52 11.05 -4.81
C ARG A 18 -9.54 9.86 -3.84
N LEU A 19 -8.58 8.92 -3.96
CA LEU A 19 -8.47 7.80 -3.03
C LEU A 19 -8.36 8.26 -1.58
N LEU A 20 -7.45 9.20 -1.31
CA LEU A 20 -7.14 9.68 0.04
C LEU A 20 -8.25 10.58 0.63
N SER A 21 -9.07 11.21 -0.23
CA SER A 21 -10.20 12.06 0.19
C SER A 21 -11.54 11.34 0.21
N ASP A 22 -11.59 10.05 -0.16
CA ASP A 22 -12.83 9.27 -0.14
C ASP A 22 -13.02 8.57 1.21
N PRO A 23 -14.02 8.98 2.03
CA PRO A 23 -14.25 8.40 3.36
C PRO A 23 -14.55 6.89 3.36
N GLU A 24 -15.09 6.34 2.27
CA GLU A 24 -15.37 4.90 2.18
C GLU A 24 -14.09 4.12 1.90
N THR A 25 -13.22 4.65 1.04
CA THR A 25 -11.90 4.08 0.79
C THR A 25 -11.02 4.17 2.02
N MET A 26 -11.06 5.29 2.76
CA MET A 26 -10.20 5.57 3.90
C MET A 26 -10.79 5.13 5.25
N ALA A 27 -11.95 4.49 5.27
CA ALA A 27 -12.65 4.11 6.50
C ALA A 27 -11.82 3.31 7.50
N TYR A 28 -10.85 2.51 7.03
CA TYR A 28 -9.95 1.71 7.88
C TYR A 28 -9.00 2.56 8.75
N ASN A 29 -8.82 3.83 8.40
CA ASN A 29 -7.99 4.79 9.13
C ASN A 29 -8.78 5.54 10.21
N ARG A 30 -10.10 5.42 10.27
CA ARG A 30 -10.92 6.16 11.23
C ARG A 30 -10.48 5.91 12.66
N GLY A 31 -10.32 6.99 13.41
CA GLY A 31 -9.96 6.94 14.82
C GLY A 31 -8.56 6.39 15.11
N ARG A 32 -7.71 6.21 14.09
CA ARG A 32 -6.32 5.82 14.29
C ARG A 32 -5.52 7.02 14.82
N ASP A 33 -4.52 6.72 15.63
CA ASP A 33 -3.55 7.72 16.07
C ASP A 33 -2.35 7.72 15.10
N PHE A 34 -2.20 8.81 14.37
CA PHE A 34 -1.04 9.06 13.50
C PHE A 34 -0.14 10.17 14.06
N GLY A 35 -0.12 10.35 15.40
CA GLY A 35 0.77 11.28 16.06
C GLY A 35 0.56 12.76 15.67
N GLY A 36 -0.68 13.13 15.31
CA GLY A 36 -1.01 14.48 14.86
C GLY A 36 -0.51 14.77 13.44
N ALA A 37 -0.41 13.75 12.58
CA ALA A 37 0.03 13.92 11.19
C ALA A 37 -0.78 15.00 10.47
N PRO A 38 -0.12 15.99 9.85
CA PRO A 38 -0.81 17.07 9.13
C PRO A 38 -1.73 16.51 8.03
N GLY A 39 -2.92 17.09 7.90
CA GLY A 39 -3.89 16.70 6.88
C GLY A 39 -4.65 15.39 7.14
N TYR A 40 -4.43 14.73 8.27
CA TYR A 40 -5.22 13.58 8.64
C TYR A 40 -6.52 13.99 9.35
N HIS A 41 -7.63 13.37 8.95
CA HIS A 41 -8.98 13.62 9.46
C HIS A 41 -9.50 12.37 10.20
N PRO A 42 -9.40 12.29 11.53
CA PRO A 42 -9.73 11.08 12.29
C PRO A 42 -11.21 10.65 12.18
N GLU A 43 -12.12 11.60 11.97
CA GLU A 43 -13.56 11.32 11.82
C GLU A 43 -13.92 10.58 10.51
N THR A 44 -13.12 10.75 9.46
CA THR A 44 -13.32 10.12 8.15
C THR A 44 -12.24 9.12 7.79
N GLY A 45 -11.06 9.23 8.39
CA GLY A 45 -9.86 8.52 8.02
C GLY A 45 -9.14 9.11 6.81
N CYS A 46 -9.67 10.19 6.22
CA CYS A 46 -9.10 10.81 5.03
C CYS A 46 -7.78 11.52 5.31
N ILE A 47 -7.00 11.69 4.26
CA ILE A 47 -5.70 12.39 4.30
C ILE A 47 -5.67 13.42 3.17
N ASP A 48 -5.30 14.65 3.51
CA ASP A 48 -5.12 15.70 2.53
C ASP A 48 -3.96 15.37 1.59
N PHE A 49 -4.21 15.55 0.31
CA PHE A 49 -3.20 15.41 -0.73
C PHE A 49 -3.37 16.52 -1.77
N PRO A 50 -3.07 17.78 -1.39
CA PRO A 50 -3.33 18.94 -2.21
C PRO A 50 -2.42 18.97 -3.44
N ARG A 51 -2.89 19.66 -4.50
CA ARG A 51 -2.22 19.68 -5.82
C ARG A 51 -0.80 20.24 -5.77
N GLU A 52 -0.53 21.17 -4.89
CA GLU A 52 0.79 21.76 -4.67
C GLU A 52 1.84 20.73 -4.26
N ASP A 53 1.43 19.66 -3.58
CA ASP A 53 2.31 18.60 -3.09
C ASP A 53 2.58 17.51 -4.13
N TRP A 54 1.81 17.45 -5.22
CA TRP A 54 1.89 16.36 -6.20
C TRP A 54 3.27 16.16 -6.80
N ARG A 55 3.99 17.25 -7.14
CA ARG A 55 5.33 17.18 -7.72
C ARG A 55 6.33 16.61 -6.74
N TYR A 56 6.26 17.07 -5.49
CA TYR A 56 7.14 16.63 -4.43
C TYR A 56 6.95 15.13 -4.16
N TRP A 57 5.70 14.71 -3.91
CA TRP A 57 5.39 13.31 -3.62
C TRP A 57 5.71 12.37 -4.78
N ARG A 58 5.39 12.77 -6.00
CA ARG A 58 5.76 11.99 -7.18
C ARG A 58 7.27 11.80 -7.26
N GLN A 59 8.05 12.85 -7.01
CA GLN A 59 9.51 12.78 -7.01
C GLN A 59 10.04 11.89 -5.89
N VAL A 60 9.52 12.02 -4.66
CA VAL A 60 9.91 11.22 -3.50
C VAL A 60 9.66 9.73 -3.73
N TRP A 61 8.48 9.38 -4.25
CA TRP A 61 8.06 7.99 -4.39
C TRP A 61 8.61 7.27 -5.64
N LEU A 62 9.00 8.03 -6.68
CA LEU A 62 9.46 7.46 -7.93
C LEU A 62 10.98 7.50 -8.14
N LEU A 63 11.69 8.32 -7.38
CA LEU A 63 13.13 8.52 -7.59
C LEU A 63 13.99 8.07 -6.40
N ASN A 64 13.41 7.49 -5.38
CA ASN A 64 14.11 7.11 -4.14
C ASN A 64 14.09 5.60 -3.85
N GLU A 65 13.93 4.75 -4.86
CA GLU A 65 14.11 3.32 -4.62
C GLU A 65 15.56 3.02 -4.18
N PRO A 66 15.75 2.11 -3.22
CA PRO A 66 14.74 1.29 -2.56
C PRO A 66 14.02 1.93 -1.36
N GLN A 67 14.32 3.18 -0.99
CA GLN A 67 13.73 3.80 0.20
C GLN A 67 12.24 4.03 0.08
N PHE A 68 11.76 4.36 -1.11
CA PHE A 68 10.33 4.55 -1.40
C PHE A 68 9.98 4.03 -2.79
N PHE A 69 8.83 3.40 -2.89
CA PHE A 69 8.21 3.02 -4.15
C PHE A 69 6.69 3.19 -4.05
N SER A 70 6.09 3.66 -5.12
CA SER A 70 4.63 3.69 -5.27
C SER A 70 4.25 3.45 -6.73
N ALA A 71 3.21 2.65 -6.93
CA ALA A 71 2.61 2.44 -8.24
C ALA A 71 1.09 2.38 -8.12
N LEU A 72 0.39 2.81 -9.15
CA LEU A 72 -1.03 2.53 -9.27
C LEU A 72 -1.25 1.07 -9.65
N LEU A 73 -2.22 0.44 -9.02
CA LEU A 73 -2.80 -0.80 -9.51
C LEU A 73 -3.78 -0.45 -10.62
N TYR A 74 -3.52 -0.96 -11.81
CA TYR A 74 -4.26 -0.64 -13.01
C TYR A 74 -4.97 -1.89 -13.54
N ASP A 75 -6.26 -1.79 -13.79
CA ASP A 75 -7.03 -2.81 -14.51
C ASP A 75 -6.90 -2.54 -16.00
N GLU A 76 -6.05 -3.32 -16.69
CA GLU A 76 -5.79 -3.17 -18.11
C GLU A 76 -7.03 -3.47 -18.98
N ASP A 77 -7.92 -4.34 -18.51
CA ASP A 77 -9.13 -4.69 -19.26
C ASP A 77 -10.18 -3.56 -19.21
N ALA A 78 -10.23 -2.83 -18.08
CA ALA A 78 -11.13 -1.71 -17.88
C ALA A 78 -10.49 -0.33 -18.17
N ASP A 79 -9.20 -0.33 -18.48
CA ASP A 79 -8.39 0.88 -18.72
C ASP A 79 -8.54 1.93 -17.61
N CYS A 80 -8.43 1.50 -16.36
CA CYS A 80 -8.58 2.41 -15.21
C CYS A 80 -7.78 1.95 -13.97
N PRO A 81 -7.34 2.90 -13.13
CA PRO A 81 -6.75 2.57 -11.84
C PRO A 81 -7.81 2.07 -10.86
N VAL A 82 -7.44 1.11 -10.02
CA VAL A 82 -8.30 0.48 -9.01
C VAL A 82 -7.75 0.60 -7.58
N GLY A 83 -6.53 1.09 -7.43
CA GLY A 83 -5.86 1.27 -6.16
C GLY A 83 -4.41 1.70 -6.32
N GLU A 84 -3.66 1.61 -5.24
CA GLU A 84 -2.21 1.84 -5.23
C GLU A 84 -1.51 0.81 -4.35
N VAL A 85 -0.24 0.52 -4.66
CA VAL A 85 0.69 -0.23 -3.81
C VAL A 85 1.92 0.61 -3.53
N THR A 86 2.50 0.39 -2.36
CA THR A 86 3.69 1.11 -1.91
C THR A 86 4.61 0.19 -1.13
N TYR A 87 5.89 0.49 -1.11
CA TYR A 87 6.77 0.11 -0.01
C TYR A 87 7.65 1.29 0.37
N TYR A 88 8.09 1.30 1.61
CA TYR A 88 9.07 2.27 2.11
C TYR A 88 9.92 1.66 3.21
N PHE A 89 11.17 2.12 3.28
CA PHE A 89 12.10 1.77 4.34
C PHE A 89 11.90 2.72 5.52
N ASP A 90 11.61 2.17 6.70
CA ASP A 90 11.40 2.97 7.91
C ASP A 90 12.63 3.11 8.81
N GLY A 91 13.77 2.53 8.38
CA GLY A 91 15.02 2.57 9.12
C GLY A 91 15.17 1.45 10.16
N GLU A 92 14.19 0.54 10.24
CA GLU A 92 14.21 -0.54 11.23
C GLU A 92 14.37 -1.92 10.58
N ALA A 93 15.14 -2.78 11.25
CA ALA A 93 15.23 -4.23 11.00
C ALA A 93 15.51 -4.66 9.55
N ASP A 94 16.11 -3.79 8.73
CA ASP A 94 16.40 -4.06 7.30
C ASP A 94 15.15 -4.50 6.52
N ALA A 95 13.99 -3.98 6.91
CA ALA A 95 12.70 -4.34 6.34
C ALA A 95 12.01 -3.12 5.70
N HIS A 96 11.24 -3.39 4.64
CA HIS A 96 10.42 -2.38 3.99
C HIS A 96 8.95 -2.58 4.36
N ILE A 97 8.27 -1.49 4.71
CA ILE A 97 6.84 -1.52 5.00
C ILE A 97 6.08 -1.60 3.68
N ALA A 98 5.34 -2.69 3.50
CA ALA A 98 4.46 -2.89 2.34
C ALA A 98 3.05 -2.36 2.62
N GLY A 99 2.51 -1.58 1.69
CA GLY A 99 1.17 -1.02 1.75
C GLY A 99 0.36 -1.27 0.49
N ILE A 100 -0.94 -1.42 0.66
CA ILE A 100 -1.89 -1.51 -0.45
C ILE A 100 -3.19 -0.80 -0.08
N LEU A 101 -3.71 -0.03 -1.01
CA LEU A 101 -4.99 0.64 -0.91
C LEU A 101 -5.84 0.32 -2.14
N ILE A 102 -6.97 -0.36 -1.93
CA ILE A 102 -7.95 -0.62 -2.98
C ILE A 102 -9.12 0.33 -2.82
N GLU A 103 -9.45 1.05 -3.90
CA GLU A 103 -10.63 1.91 -3.94
C GLU A 103 -11.89 1.12 -3.57
N HIS A 104 -12.75 1.65 -2.70
CA HIS A 104 -13.82 0.90 -2.06
C HIS A 104 -14.73 0.16 -3.07
N ARG A 105 -15.07 0.80 -4.19
CA ARG A 105 -15.93 0.23 -5.26
C ARG A 105 -15.32 -0.98 -5.98
N HIS A 106 -14.02 -1.20 -5.83
CA HIS A 106 -13.30 -2.33 -6.42
C HIS A 106 -12.99 -3.45 -5.42
N ARG A 107 -13.36 -3.29 -4.14
CA ARG A 107 -13.14 -4.29 -3.10
C ARG A 107 -13.98 -5.56 -3.31
N GLY A 108 -13.63 -6.62 -2.60
CA GLY A 108 -14.34 -7.91 -2.68
C GLY A 108 -13.99 -8.78 -3.87
N LYS A 109 -13.12 -8.33 -4.77
CA LYS A 109 -12.72 -9.02 -6.02
C LYS A 109 -11.37 -9.75 -5.94
N GLY A 110 -10.75 -9.80 -4.76
CA GLY A 110 -9.43 -10.45 -4.57
C GLY A 110 -8.22 -9.57 -4.91
N LEU A 111 -8.43 -8.32 -5.36
CA LEU A 111 -7.38 -7.42 -5.86
C LEU A 111 -6.27 -7.14 -4.85
N CYS A 112 -6.57 -7.19 -3.55
CA CYS A 112 -5.56 -6.97 -2.51
C CYS A 112 -4.43 -8.02 -2.61
N ALA A 113 -4.76 -9.29 -2.68
CA ALA A 113 -3.75 -10.34 -2.77
C ALA A 113 -2.98 -10.30 -4.10
N GLU A 114 -3.67 -10.01 -5.20
CA GLU A 114 -3.05 -9.91 -6.53
C GLU A 114 -2.11 -8.69 -6.61
N GLY A 115 -2.56 -7.53 -6.14
CA GLY A 115 -1.74 -6.32 -6.10
C GLY A 115 -0.51 -6.46 -5.21
N LEU A 116 -0.63 -7.15 -4.07
CA LEU A 116 0.52 -7.46 -3.21
C LEU A 116 1.51 -8.41 -3.87
N ARG A 117 1.06 -9.39 -4.68
CA ARG A 117 1.97 -10.25 -5.44
C ARG A 117 2.77 -9.46 -6.46
N LEU A 118 2.13 -8.54 -7.18
CA LEU A 118 2.83 -7.65 -8.09
C LEU A 118 3.86 -6.77 -7.36
N LEU A 119 3.52 -6.27 -6.16
CA LEU A 119 4.45 -5.52 -5.33
C LEU A 119 5.64 -6.38 -4.88
N ILE A 120 5.39 -7.63 -4.46
CA ILE A 120 6.41 -8.59 -4.07
C ILE A 120 7.37 -8.86 -5.24
N GLU A 121 6.83 -9.14 -6.43
CA GLU A 121 7.63 -9.37 -7.63
C GLU A 121 8.51 -8.16 -7.96
N HIS A 122 7.94 -6.95 -7.91
CA HIS A 122 8.69 -5.72 -8.14
C HIS A 122 9.79 -5.52 -7.09
N ALA A 123 9.48 -5.67 -5.81
CA ALA A 123 10.41 -5.46 -4.71
C ALA A 123 11.58 -6.46 -4.77
N PHE A 124 11.30 -7.75 -4.91
CA PHE A 124 12.33 -8.78 -4.90
C PHE A 124 13.06 -8.99 -6.24
N ALA A 125 12.64 -8.30 -7.31
CA ALA A 125 13.49 -8.12 -8.49
C ALA A 125 14.78 -7.33 -8.17
N ARG A 126 14.80 -6.60 -7.05
CA ARG A 126 15.97 -5.91 -6.50
C ARG A 126 16.68 -6.80 -5.48
N GLU A 127 18.01 -6.82 -5.54
CA GLU A 127 18.84 -7.61 -4.61
C GLU A 127 18.95 -6.99 -3.21
N ASP A 128 18.72 -5.66 -3.11
CA ASP A 128 18.85 -4.88 -1.87
C ASP A 128 17.57 -4.85 -1.00
N ILE A 129 16.51 -5.55 -1.39
CA ILE A 129 15.30 -5.74 -0.58
C ILE A 129 15.24 -7.19 -0.10
N HIS A 130 15.22 -7.38 1.22
CA HIS A 130 15.27 -8.71 1.84
C HIS A 130 13.97 -9.10 2.53
N VAL A 131 13.26 -8.13 3.11
CA VAL A 131 12.03 -8.36 3.87
C VAL A 131 11.01 -7.29 3.54
N LEU A 132 9.80 -7.72 3.25
CA LEU A 132 8.59 -6.87 3.30
C LEU A 132 7.84 -7.18 4.58
N ARG A 133 7.40 -6.15 5.30
CA ARG A 133 6.56 -6.30 6.48
C ARG A 133 5.30 -5.45 6.39
N ALA A 134 4.29 -5.80 7.16
CA ALA A 134 3.08 -5.00 7.31
C ALA A 134 2.55 -5.13 8.74
N GLU A 135 1.95 -4.06 9.23
CA GLU A 135 1.26 -4.01 10.51
C GLU A 135 -0.23 -3.80 10.27
N ILE A 136 -1.02 -4.81 10.53
CA ILE A 136 -2.45 -4.81 10.21
C ILE A 136 -3.26 -4.93 11.51
N PRO A 137 -4.09 -3.93 11.82
CA PRO A 137 -5.00 -4.02 12.95
C PRO A 137 -5.96 -5.20 12.82
N GLY A 138 -6.21 -5.90 13.93
CA GLY A 138 -7.08 -7.08 13.97
C GLY A 138 -8.54 -6.80 13.62
N ASP A 139 -8.95 -5.53 13.71
CA ASP A 139 -10.27 -5.05 13.28
C ASP A 139 -10.35 -4.76 11.77
N ASN A 140 -9.30 -5.12 11.00
CA ASN A 140 -9.30 -5.09 9.54
C ASN A 140 -9.10 -6.50 8.93
N PRO A 141 -10.06 -7.44 9.14
CA PRO A 141 -9.96 -8.81 8.64
C PRO A 141 -9.77 -8.92 7.11
N PRO A 142 -10.37 -8.04 6.27
CA PRO A 142 -10.15 -8.09 4.83
C PRO A 142 -8.68 -7.88 4.44
N ALA A 143 -7.98 -6.94 5.09
CA ALA A 143 -6.56 -6.72 4.84
C ALA A 143 -5.73 -7.93 5.29
N LEU A 144 -5.92 -8.43 6.52
CA LEU A 144 -5.25 -9.64 7.02
C LEU A 144 -5.39 -10.81 6.04
N LYS A 145 -6.61 -11.05 5.55
CA LYS A 145 -6.87 -12.10 4.56
C LYS A 145 -6.14 -11.85 3.23
N GLY A 146 -6.09 -10.59 2.77
CA GLY A 146 -5.40 -10.20 1.54
C GLY A 146 -3.90 -10.46 1.62
N TYR A 147 -3.25 -9.99 2.68
CA TYR A 147 -1.81 -10.20 2.90
C TYR A 147 -1.45 -11.68 3.02
N ARG A 148 -2.20 -12.45 3.84
CA ARG A 148 -1.95 -13.90 3.97
C ARG A 148 -2.12 -14.64 2.63
N ARG A 149 -3.11 -14.26 1.82
CA ARG A 149 -3.29 -14.83 0.47
C ARG A 149 -2.19 -14.44 -0.51
N ALA A 150 -1.54 -13.31 -0.30
CA ALA A 150 -0.37 -12.91 -1.08
C ALA A 150 0.90 -13.67 -0.67
N GLY A 151 0.86 -14.38 0.46
CA GLY A 151 1.99 -15.17 0.96
C GLY A 151 2.65 -14.62 2.22
N PHE A 152 2.21 -13.47 2.73
CA PHE A 152 2.69 -12.97 4.01
C PHE A 152 2.27 -13.93 5.13
N HIS A 153 3.16 -14.16 6.08
CA HIS A 153 2.88 -14.99 7.27
C HIS A 153 2.99 -14.18 8.56
N ASP A 154 2.27 -14.65 9.58
CA ASP A 154 2.23 -13.98 10.88
C ASP A 154 3.60 -14.09 11.57
N PHE A 155 4.12 -12.95 11.99
CA PHE A 155 5.38 -12.83 12.74
C PHE A 155 5.13 -12.51 14.24
N GLY A 156 3.97 -11.96 14.55
CA GLY A 156 3.56 -11.63 15.90
C GLY A 156 2.25 -10.85 15.96
N CYS A 157 1.76 -10.66 17.18
CA CYS A 157 0.60 -9.80 17.44
C CYS A 157 0.84 -9.05 18.74
N ARG A 158 0.72 -7.73 18.71
CA ARG A 158 0.85 -6.86 19.87
C ARG A 158 -0.27 -5.84 19.89
N ASP A 159 -0.94 -5.71 21.03
CA ASP A 159 -2.04 -4.74 21.23
C ASP A 159 -3.12 -4.80 20.14
N GLY A 160 -3.41 -6.02 19.64
CA GLY A 160 -4.40 -6.24 18.58
C GLY A 160 -3.90 -5.90 17.16
N VAL A 161 -2.63 -5.57 16.99
CA VAL A 161 -1.99 -5.34 15.68
C VAL A 161 -1.17 -6.57 15.30
N HIS A 162 -1.46 -7.15 14.14
CA HIS A 162 -0.73 -8.27 13.57
C HIS A 162 0.47 -7.77 12.76
N ALA A 163 1.66 -8.25 13.12
CA ALA A 163 2.85 -8.09 12.29
C ALA A 163 2.91 -9.25 11.29
N LEU A 164 2.97 -8.92 10.02
CA LEU A 164 3.09 -9.87 8.91
C LEU A 164 4.40 -9.63 8.17
N ILE A 165 5.05 -10.69 7.73
CA ILE A 165 6.28 -10.61 6.94
C ILE A 165 6.21 -11.49 5.70
N PHE A 166 6.98 -11.09 4.68
CA PHE A 166 7.32 -11.86 3.50
C PHE A 166 8.81 -11.66 3.22
N THR A 167 9.57 -12.73 3.16
CA THR A 167 11.03 -12.68 3.04
C THR A 167 11.49 -13.03 1.62
N ARG A 168 12.74 -12.69 1.30
CA ARG A 168 13.38 -13.15 0.05
C ARG A 168 13.38 -14.68 -0.06
N GLU A 169 13.59 -15.36 1.06
CA GLU A 169 13.57 -16.82 1.09
C GLU A 169 12.18 -17.41 0.72
N ASP A 170 11.09 -16.69 1.06
CA ASP A 170 9.74 -17.07 0.63
C ASP A 170 9.52 -16.85 -0.86
N TYR A 171 10.16 -15.83 -1.43
CA TYR A 171 10.09 -15.52 -2.86
C TYR A 171 10.85 -16.53 -3.73
N GLU A 172 11.94 -17.09 -3.23
CA GLU A 172 12.83 -18.02 -3.96
C GLU A 172 12.35 -19.49 -3.89
N LYS A 173 11.29 -19.80 -3.12
CA LYS A 173 10.68 -21.15 -3.04
C LYS A 173 9.73 -21.43 -4.19
#